data_ea450a229093378c6dd53b818f37a1cd
#
_entry.id   ea450a229093378c6dd53b818f37a1cd
#
_cell.length_a   1.000
_cell.length_b   1.000
_cell.length_c   1.000
_cell.angle_alpha   90.00
_cell.angle_beta   90.00
_cell.angle_gamma   90.00
#
_symmetry.space_group_name_H-M   'P 1'
#
loop_
_entity.id
_entity.type
_entity.pdbx_description
1 polymer ?
#
loop_
_entity_poly.entity_id
_entity_poly.type
_entity_poly.pdbx_seq_one_letter_code
_entity_poly.pdbx_strand_id
1 'polypeptide(L)'
;LHAIDINLKELFLPMKHIFTIALILITSLSFSQAPEMTADSLNELLGIYEKLDEYVPDDLTFTTENGELVNFKSLIDKPTVLTLVYFTCPGICSPVLDGIADVIGKNDLELGKDYQVLTVSFNEKETYELAKSKKKNYVKQVNKEIDESAWLWMVVDSNNIAKLTQSLGYRFKRDGDDFIHAAAIMVLSPDGKVTRYLYGTYFLPFDLKMALIEAAQGKSGPTINKFLNYCFSYDPAGKKYVFNITKVSGTLIIVFALSFLLFLIFNKKRRLHPSEK
;
A
#
# COMPACT_ATOMS: atom_id res chain seq x y z
N LEU A 1 -35.19 55.00 -35.49
CA LEU A 1 -34.74 54.00 -34.53
C LEU A 1 -35.05 52.61 -35.11
N HIS A 2 -34.09 52.02 -35.86
CA HIS A 2 -34.18 50.62 -36.30
C HIS A 2 -33.77 49.69 -35.17
N ALA A 3 -34.73 48.91 -34.72
CA ALA A 3 -34.45 47.79 -33.80
C ALA A 3 -33.81 46.66 -34.62
N ILE A 4 -32.60 46.30 -34.25
CA ILE A 4 -31.89 45.13 -34.80
C ILE A 4 -32.46 43.91 -34.09
N ASP A 5 -33.32 43.18 -34.77
CA ASP A 5 -33.86 41.90 -34.31
C ASP A 5 -32.77 40.84 -34.51
N ILE A 6 -31.99 40.58 -33.47
CA ILE A 6 -30.96 39.53 -33.47
C ILE A 6 -31.68 38.19 -33.29
N ASN A 7 -31.76 37.43 -34.36
CA ASN A 7 -32.36 36.12 -34.40
C ASN A 7 -31.47 35.15 -33.57
N LEU A 8 -31.86 34.93 -32.33
CA LEU A 8 -31.15 34.05 -31.39
C LEU A 8 -30.95 32.61 -31.91
N LYS A 9 -31.69 32.17 -32.94
CA LYS A 9 -31.55 30.83 -33.52
C LYS A 9 -30.24 30.65 -34.30
N GLU A 10 -29.78 31.70 -34.96
CA GLU A 10 -28.52 31.65 -35.73
C GLU A 10 -27.27 31.60 -34.84
N LEU A 11 -27.36 32.13 -33.63
CA LEU A 11 -26.23 32.14 -32.68
C LEU A 11 -26.02 30.78 -31.97
N PHE A 12 -27.07 29.95 -31.88
CA PHE A 12 -27.02 28.65 -31.23
C PHE A 12 -26.56 27.50 -32.15
N LEU A 13 -26.60 27.68 -33.48
CA LEU A 13 -26.19 26.67 -34.44
C LEU A 13 -24.66 26.38 -34.41
N PRO A 14 -23.78 27.40 -34.38
CA PRO A 14 -22.35 27.18 -34.31
C PRO A 14 -21.92 26.61 -32.97
N MET A 15 -22.61 26.89 -31.87
CA MET A 15 -22.28 26.41 -30.52
C MET A 15 -22.54 24.93 -30.39
N LYS A 16 -23.53 24.32 -31.04
CA LYS A 16 -23.75 22.86 -31.09
C LYS A 16 -22.60 22.16 -31.82
N HIS A 17 -22.11 22.71 -32.89
CA HIS A 17 -20.99 22.11 -33.64
C HIS A 17 -19.65 22.26 -32.92
N ILE A 18 -19.45 23.34 -32.20
CA ILE A 18 -18.25 23.50 -31.33
C ILE A 18 -18.26 22.47 -30.20
N PHE A 19 -19.42 22.20 -29.59
CA PHE A 19 -19.55 21.20 -28.55
C PHE A 19 -19.32 19.74 -29.05
N THR A 20 -19.83 19.43 -30.26
CA THR A 20 -19.59 18.11 -30.88
C THR A 20 -18.14 17.95 -31.32
N ILE A 21 -17.50 18.97 -31.83
CA ILE A 21 -16.08 18.95 -32.22
C ILE A 21 -15.20 18.82 -30.95
N ALA A 22 -15.50 19.53 -29.87
CA ALA A 22 -14.80 19.42 -28.61
C ALA A 22 -14.98 18.03 -27.98
N LEU A 23 -16.15 17.41 -28.07
CA LEU A 23 -16.41 16.07 -27.58
C LEU A 23 -15.65 15.00 -28.39
N ILE A 24 -15.57 15.16 -29.72
CA ILE A 24 -14.80 14.28 -30.61
C ILE A 24 -13.30 14.44 -30.38
N LEU A 25 -12.80 15.65 -30.14
CA LEU A 25 -11.40 15.89 -29.79
C LEU A 25 -11.02 15.28 -28.41
N ILE A 26 -11.92 15.32 -27.43
CA ILE A 26 -11.71 14.71 -26.11
C ILE A 26 -11.70 13.19 -26.22
N THR A 27 -12.53 12.59 -27.05
CA THR A 27 -12.56 11.13 -27.26
C THR A 27 -11.36 10.63 -28.08
N SER A 28 -10.81 11.42 -28.99
CA SER A 28 -9.60 11.05 -29.75
C SER A 28 -8.30 11.14 -28.92
N LEU A 29 -8.27 11.98 -27.88
CA LEU A 29 -7.15 12.05 -26.94
C LEU A 29 -7.15 10.90 -25.91
N SER A 30 -8.25 10.16 -25.78
CA SER A 30 -8.37 9.04 -24.84
C SER A 30 -7.87 7.71 -25.39
N PHE A 31 -7.50 7.62 -26.67
CA PHE A 31 -6.86 6.46 -27.28
C PHE A 31 -5.32 6.59 -27.27
N SER A 32 -4.75 7.03 -26.17
CA SER A 32 -3.37 6.74 -25.88
C SER A 32 -3.34 5.26 -25.46
N GLN A 33 -2.89 4.39 -26.37
CA GLN A 33 -2.63 3.00 -26.05
C GLN A 33 -1.67 2.99 -24.86
N ALA A 34 -2.15 2.57 -23.70
CA ALA A 34 -1.25 2.15 -22.63
C ALA A 34 -0.32 1.08 -23.24
N PRO A 35 1.00 1.20 -23.08
CA PRO A 35 1.91 0.18 -23.61
C PRO A 35 1.44 -1.16 -23.06
N GLU A 36 1.19 -2.14 -23.94
CA GLU A 36 0.96 -3.53 -23.54
C GLU A 36 2.22 -3.97 -22.78
N MET A 37 2.09 -4.04 -21.46
CA MET A 37 3.15 -4.59 -20.62
C MET A 37 3.22 -6.08 -20.88
N THR A 38 4.31 -6.52 -21.51
CA THR A 38 4.60 -7.93 -21.70
C THR A 38 4.79 -8.62 -20.34
N ALA A 39 4.51 -9.92 -20.24
CA ALA A 39 4.67 -10.68 -18.99
C ALA A 39 6.09 -10.56 -18.40
N ASP A 40 7.11 -10.38 -19.25
CA ASP A 40 8.50 -10.15 -18.83
C ASP A 40 8.71 -8.76 -18.21
N SER A 41 8.02 -7.72 -18.70
CA SER A 41 8.08 -6.38 -18.09
C SER A 41 7.33 -6.31 -16.74
N LEU A 42 6.32 -7.16 -16.52
CA LEU A 42 5.65 -7.32 -15.23
C LEU A 42 6.57 -7.97 -14.19
N ASN A 43 7.49 -8.85 -14.60
CA ASN A 43 8.47 -9.46 -13.69
C ASN A 43 9.60 -8.51 -13.26
N GLU A 44 9.79 -7.40 -13.96
CA GLU A 44 10.78 -6.36 -13.60
C GLU A 44 10.25 -5.27 -12.66
N LEU A 45 8.96 -5.20 -12.40
CA LEU A 45 8.38 -4.16 -11.54
C LEU A 45 8.66 -4.47 -10.07
N LEU A 46 9.65 -3.79 -9.51
CA LEU A 46 9.96 -3.78 -8.08
C LEU A 46 8.82 -3.15 -7.27
N GLY A 47 8.59 -3.65 -6.06
CA GLY A 47 7.60 -3.06 -5.16
C GLY A 47 6.67 -4.07 -4.50
N ILE A 48 5.56 -3.57 -3.98
CA ILE A 48 4.56 -4.38 -3.31
C ILE A 48 3.25 -4.28 -4.08
N TYR A 49 2.75 -5.43 -4.49
CA TYR A 49 1.45 -5.63 -5.13
C TYR A 49 0.53 -6.27 -4.11
N GLU A 50 -0.18 -5.44 -3.35
CA GLU A 50 -0.97 -5.89 -2.21
C GLU A 50 -1.88 -7.07 -2.54
N LYS A 51 -1.73 -8.14 -1.75
CA LYS A 51 -2.45 -9.41 -1.84
C LYS A 51 -3.40 -9.55 -0.64
N LEU A 52 -4.24 -8.54 -0.43
CA LEU A 52 -5.24 -8.58 0.64
C LEU A 52 -6.18 -9.78 0.44
N ASP A 53 -6.54 -10.41 1.55
CA ASP A 53 -7.36 -11.64 1.61
C ASP A 53 -6.71 -12.91 1.06
N GLU A 54 -5.48 -12.85 0.54
CA GLU A 54 -4.70 -14.04 0.21
C GLU A 54 -4.01 -14.61 1.47
N TYR A 55 -3.73 -15.91 1.45
CA TYR A 55 -3.13 -16.63 2.57
C TYR A 55 -1.66 -16.96 2.28
N VAL A 56 -0.84 -16.99 3.33
CA VAL A 56 0.50 -17.55 3.22
C VAL A 56 0.41 -19.06 2.96
N PRO A 57 1.30 -19.64 2.12
CA PRO A 57 1.28 -21.07 1.81
C PRO A 57 1.50 -21.94 3.06
N ASP A 58 0.88 -23.10 3.09
CA ASP A 58 0.93 -24.04 4.22
C ASP A 58 2.24 -24.87 4.27
N ASP A 59 2.95 -24.96 3.14
CA ASP A 59 4.11 -25.83 2.93
C ASP A 59 5.48 -25.14 3.12
N LEU A 60 5.51 -23.95 3.71
CA LEU A 60 6.74 -23.19 3.90
C LEU A 60 7.50 -23.65 5.15
N THR A 61 8.81 -23.84 5.02
CA THR A 61 9.70 -24.17 6.14
C THR A 61 10.81 -23.14 6.28
N PHE A 62 11.08 -22.73 7.53
CA PHE A 62 12.04 -21.69 7.89
C PHE A 62 12.91 -22.17 9.05
N THR A 63 14.12 -21.61 9.16
CA THR A 63 14.99 -21.85 10.30
C THR A 63 14.94 -20.66 11.25
N THR A 64 14.55 -20.88 12.49
CA THR A 64 14.52 -19.85 13.54
C THR A 64 15.94 -19.44 13.95
N GLU A 65 16.05 -18.32 14.68
CA GLU A 65 17.31 -17.83 15.25
C GLU A 65 17.98 -18.83 16.22
N ASN A 66 17.29 -19.88 16.61
CA ASN A 66 17.83 -20.94 17.43
C ASN A 66 18.30 -22.19 16.64
N GLY A 67 18.18 -22.14 15.30
CA GLY A 67 18.55 -23.21 14.40
C GLY A 67 17.46 -24.30 14.24
N GLU A 68 16.25 -24.05 14.72
CA GLU A 68 15.14 -24.99 14.63
C GLU A 68 14.41 -24.83 13.29
N LEU A 69 14.20 -25.93 12.58
CA LEU A 69 13.39 -25.95 11.36
C LEU A 69 11.90 -26.04 11.73
N VAL A 70 11.15 -25.06 11.29
CA VAL A 70 9.72 -24.93 11.63
C VAL A 70 8.86 -24.72 10.39
N ASN A 71 7.61 -25.17 10.45
CA ASN A 71 6.63 -24.78 9.45
C ASN A 71 6.16 -23.35 9.72
N PHE A 72 6.30 -22.46 8.74
CA PHE A 72 6.02 -21.03 8.88
C PHE A 72 4.56 -20.76 9.28
N LYS A 73 3.61 -21.43 8.62
CA LYS A 73 2.19 -21.26 8.88
C LYS A 73 1.81 -21.68 10.30
N SER A 74 2.44 -22.72 10.83
CA SER A 74 2.17 -23.22 12.19
C SER A 74 2.61 -22.25 13.30
N LEU A 75 3.47 -21.28 12.98
CA LEU A 75 3.86 -20.22 13.92
C LEU A 75 2.79 -19.13 14.05
N ILE A 76 1.87 -19.05 13.10
CA ILE A 76 0.88 -17.97 13.03
C ILE A 76 -0.38 -18.42 13.76
N ASP A 77 -0.44 -18.14 15.07
CA ASP A 77 -1.56 -18.48 15.95
C ASP A 77 -2.32 -17.24 16.50
N LYS A 78 -1.77 -16.05 16.21
CA LYS A 78 -2.32 -14.75 16.61
C LYS A 78 -2.02 -13.69 15.55
N PRO A 79 -2.60 -12.48 15.64
CA PRO A 79 -2.25 -11.39 14.73
C PRO A 79 -0.74 -11.23 14.64
N THR A 80 -0.20 -11.25 13.43
CA THR A 80 1.23 -11.33 13.20
C THR A 80 1.71 -10.16 12.35
N VAL A 81 2.72 -9.44 12.85
CA VAL A 81 3.49 -8.48 12.05
C VAL A 81 4.60 -9.24 11.33
N LEU A 82 4.56 -9.27 10.02
CA LEU A 82 5.59 -9.88 9.19
C LEU A 82 6.44 -8.80 8.52
N THR A 83 7.76 -8.90 8.65
CA THR A 83 8.69 -8.06 7.89
C THR A 83 9.69 -8.90 7.11
N LEU A 84 9.95 -8.44 5.88
CA LEU A 84 10.92 -9.03 4.98
C LEU A 84 12.11 -8.07 4.86
N VAL A 85 13.28 -8.53 5.27
CA VAL A 85 14.55 -7.78 5.28
C VAL A 85 15.70 -8.68 4.84
N TYR A 86 16.93 -8.18 4.82
CA TYR A 86 18.13 -9.00 4.93
C TYR A 86 19.08 -8.36 5.96
N PHE A 87 19.72 -9.19 6.76
CA PHE A 87 20.38 -8.76 7.99
C PHE A 87 21.70 -8.02 7.75
N THR A 88 22.32 -8.23 6.60
CA THR A 88 23.55 -7.54 6.17
C THR A 88 23.30 -6.26 5.40
N CYS A 89 22.04 -5.84 5.26
CA CYS A 89 21.64 -4.66 4.49
C CYS A 89 22.35 -3.38 4.96
N PRO A 90 23.03 -2.66 4.06
CA PRO A 90 23.66 -1.38 4.39
C PRO A 90 22.67 -0.21 4.34
N GLY A 91 21.43 -0.44 3.94
CA GLY A 91 20.45 0.59 3.60
C GLY A 91 19.18 0.57 4.46
N ILE A 92 18.04 0.32 3.80
CA ILE A 92 16.71 0.59 4.35
C ILE A 92 16.22 -0.44 5.40
N CYS A 93 16.81 -1.65 5.47
CA CYS A 93 16.36 -2.67 6.41
C CYS A 93 16.55 -2.25 7.88
N SER A 94 17.68 -1.61 8.21
CA SER A 94 17.92 -1.11 9.58
C SER A 94 16.87 -0.07 9.99
N PRO A 95 16.57 0.99 9.23
CA PRO A 95 15.46 1.90 9.53
C PRO A 95 14.09 1.22 9.69
N VAL A 96 13.78 0.15 8.92
CA VAL A 96 12.52 -0.61 9.08
C VAL A 96 12.51 -1.32 10.42
N LEU A 97 13.60 -2.00 10.78
CA LEU A 97 13.71 -2.73 12.05
C LEU A 97 13.72 -1.79 13.26
N ASP A 98 14.38 -0.62 13.15
CA ASP A 98 14.31 0.44 14.17
C ASP A 98 12.88 0.93 14.37
N GLY A 99 12.14 1.12 13.27
CA GLY A 99 10.72 1.51 13.32
C GLY A 99 9.83 0.45 13.95
N ILE A 100 10.13 -0.84 13.75
CA ILE A 100 9.42 -1.95 14.39
C ILE A 100 9.71 -1.94 15.91
N ALA A 101 10.97 -1.80 16.31
CA ALA A 101 11.34 -1.73 17.73
C ALA A 101 10.67 -0.53 18.42
N ASP A 102 10.67 0.63 17.77
CA ASP A 102 10.04 1.85 18.27
C ASP A 102 8.52 1.68 18.44
N VAL A 103 7.83 1.12 17.43
CA VAL A 103 6.38 0.95 17.49
C VAL A 103 5.96 -0.15 18.49
N ILE A 104 6.75 -1.21 18.67
CA ILE A 104 6.52 -2.22 19.74
C ILE A 104 6.57 -1.53 21.10
N GLY A 105 7.59 -0.69 21.34
CA GLY A 105 7.76 0.03 22.60
C GLY A 105 6.62 1.02 22.91
N LYS A 106 6.02 1.61 21.89
CA LYS A 106 4.97 2.63 22.00
C LYS A 106 3.54 2.10 21.89
N ASN A 107 3.37 0.82 21.49
CA ASN A 107 2.04 0.24 21.32
C ASN A 107 1.45 -0.17 22.67
N ASP A 108 0.14 0.01 22.84
CA ASP A 108 -0.60 -0.43 24.04
C ASP A 108 -0.88 -1.93 24.04
N LEU A 109 -0.83 -2.61 22.86
CA LEU A 109 -0.96 -4.04 22.75
C LEU A 109 0.32 -4.72 23.22
N GLU A 110 0.18 -5.89 23.86
CA GLU A 110 1.29 -6.64 24.45
C GLU A 110 1.81 -7.67 23.46
N LEU A 111 3.10 -7.55 23.11
CA LEU A 111 3.81 -8.55 22.32
C LEU A 111 3.85 -9.90 23.09
N GLY A 112 3.52 -10.98 22.40
CA GLY A 112 3.39 -12.32 22.97
C GLY A 112 1.98 -12.68 23.40
N LYS A 113 1.20 -11.71 23.84
CA LYS A 113 -0.19 -11.93 24.25
C LYS A 113 -1.18 -11.57 23.15
N ASP A 114 -1.14 -10.33 22.67
CA ASP A 114 -2.11 -9.79 21.71
C ASP A 114 -1.66 -10.00 20.26
N TYR A 115 -0.35 -10.04 20.02
CA TYR A 115 0.24 -10.22 18.69
C TYR A 115 1.67 -10.77 18.79
N GLN A 116 2.23 -11.13 17.66
CA GLN A 116 3.63 -11.53 17.50
C GLN A 116 4.29 -10.82 16.32
N VAL A 117 5.62 -10.90 16.25
CA VAL A 117 6.41 -10.32 15.14
C VAL A 117 7.30 -11.40 14.54
N LEU A 118 7.25 -11.55 13.23
CA LEU A 118 8.10 -12.44 12.46
C LEU A 118 8.99 -11.60 11.54
N THR A 119 10.30 -11.68 11.73
CA THR A 119 11.31 -11.03 10.88
C THR A 119 12.01 -12.10 10.05
N VAL A 120 11.87 -12.04 8.75
CA VAL A 120 12.41 -13.04 7.81
C VAL A 120 13.46 -12.40 6.93
N SER A 121 14.64 -13.01 6.88
CA SER A 121 15.62 -12.65 5.85
C SER A 121 15.23 -13.28 4.52
N PHE A 122 15.20 -12.45 3.46
CA PHE A 122 15.04 -12.95 2.09
C PHE A 122 16.39 -13.20 1.37
N ASN A 123 17.51 -13.04 2.08
CA ASN A 123 18.83 -13.42 1.57
C ASN A 123 19.15 -14.86 1.99
N GLU A 124 19.10 -15.78 1.05
CA GLU A 124 19.34 -17.21 1.24
C GLU A 124 20.77 -17.57 1.73
N LYS A 125 21.69 -16.58 1.71
CA LYS A 125 23.07 -16.75 2.17
C LYS A 125 23.24 -16.44 3.67
N GLU A 126 22.22 -15.88 4.31
CA GLU A 126 22.29 -15.51 5.72
C GLU A 126 22.00 -16.68 6.64
N THR A 127 22.59 -16.66 7.83
CA THR A 127 22.54 -17.75 8.78
C THR A 127 21.69 -17.40 10.01
N TYR A 128 21.24 -18.42 10.71
CA TYR A 128 20.44 -18.25 11.93
C TYR A 128 21.23 -17.61 13.07
N GLU A 129 22.57 -17.81 13.13
CA GLU A 129 23.44 -17.14 14.10
C GLU A 129 23.46 -15.63 13.87
N LEU A 130 23.49 -15.20 12.61
CA LEU A 130 23.37 -13.79 12.25
C LEU A 130 22.02 -13.24 12.67
N ALA A 131 20.92 -13.96 12.39
CA ALA A 131 19.58 -13.61 12.83
C ALA A 131 19.54 -13.41 14.36
N LYS A 132 20.10 -14.36 15.13
CA LYS A 132 20.18 -14.31 16.59
C LYS A 132 20.97 -13.10 17.09
N SER A 133 22.10 -12.80 16.45
CA SER A 133 22.93 -11.65 16.79
C SER A 133 22.21 -10.33 16.55
N LYS A 134 21.52 -10.21 15.41
CA LYS A 134 20.75 -9.02 15.05
C LYS A 134 19.55 -8.82 15.97
N LYS A 135 18.77 -9.89 16.26
CA LYS A 135 17.65 -9.86 17.22
C LYS A 135 18.03 -9.18 18.52
N LYS A 136 19.16 -9.59 19.14
CA LYS A 136 19.63 -9.01 20.41
C LYS A 136 19.79 -7.49 20.37
N ASN A 137 20.18 -6.92 19.22
CA ASN A 137 20.37 -5.50 19.10
C ASN A 137 19.03 -4.74 19.05
N TYR A 138 18.06 -5.26 18.30
CA TYR A 138 16.76 -4.61 18.15
C TYR A 138 15.84 -4.79 19.36
N VAL A 139 15.90 -5.96 20.02
CA VAL A 139 15.18 -6.17 21.28
C VAL A 139 15.61 -5.16 22.35
N LYS A 140 16.92 -4.86 22.44
CA LYS A 140 17.45 -3.85 23.38
C LYS A 140 16.98 -2.41 23.07
N GLN A 141 16.57 -2.13 21.83
CA GLN A 141 16.05 -0.81 21.45
C GLN A 141 14.60 -0.63 21.87
N VAL A 142 13.87 -1.71 22.17
CA VAL A 142 12.49 -1.61 22.64
C VAL A 142 12.48 -1.03 24.06
N ASN A 143 11.94 0.17 24.21
CA ASN A 143 11.88 0.91 25.47
C ASN A 143 10.77 0.40 26.42
N LYS A 144 10.63 -0.93 26.51
CA LYS A 144 9.60 -1.59 27.35
C LYS A 144 10.02 -3.04 27.53
N GLU A 145 9.65 -3.63 28.63
CA GLU A 145 9.77 -5.07 28.83
C GLU A 145 8.83 -5.81 27.87
N ILE A 146 9.36 -6.79 27.14
CA ILE A 146 8.62 -7.55 26.13
C ILE A 146 8.91 -9.05 26.27
N ASP A 147 7.98 -9.86 25.79
CA ASP A 147 8.27 -11.29 25.53
C ASP A 147 9.12 -11.42 24.26
N GLU A 148 10.44 -11.56 24.44
CA GLU A 148 11.38 -11.71 23.33
C GLU A 148 11.10 -12.96 22.48
N SER A 149 10.44 -13.98 23.01
CA SER A 149 10.08 -15.20 22.28
C SER A 149 9.02 -14.96 21.22
N ALA A 150 8.22 -13.90 21.39
CA ALA A 150 7.19 -13.50 20.43
C ALA A 150 7.69 -12.60 19.27
N TRP A 151 8.99 -12.28 19.26
CA TRP A 151 9.64 -11.66 18.12
C TRP A 151 10.65 -12.65 17.51
N LEU A 152 10.17 -13.50 16.61
CA LEU A 152 10.97 -14.52 15.95
C LEU A 152 11.76 -13.95 14.77
N TRP A 153 12.99 -14.38 14.65
CA TRP A 153 13.88 -14.04 13.54
C TRP A 153 14.28 -15.29 12.77
N MET A 154 14.11 -15.26 11.45
CA MET A 154 14.22 -16.47 10.65
C MET A 154 15.04 -16.24 9.40
N VAL A 155 15.68 -17.31 8.95
CA VAL A 155 16.32 -17.43 7.64
C VAL A 155 15.65 -18.53 6.84
N VAL A 156 15.80 -18.48 5.52
CA VAL A 156 15.05 -19.35 4.62
C VAL A 156 15.82 -19.59 3.33
N ASP A 157 15.59 -20.73 2.70
CA ASP A 157 16.12 -21.03 1.38
C ASP A 157 15.38 -20.25 0.25
N SER A 158 16.01 -20.19 -0.92
CA SER A 158 15.50 -19.43 -2.07
C SER A 158 14.14 -19.90 -2.58
N ASN A 159 13.79 -21.18 -2.45
CA ASN A 159 12.51 -21.69 -2.92
C ASN A 159 11.35 -21.25 -1.99
N ASN A 160 11.53 -21.42 -0.67
CA ASN A 160 10.54 -21.01 0.31
C ASN A 160 10.35 -19.48 0.32
N ILE A 161 11.43 -18.68 0.19
CA ILE A 161 11.29 -17.23 0.12
C ILE A 161 10.56 -16.79 -1.16
N ALA A 162 10.80 -17.42 -2.29
CA ALA A 162 10.09 -17.11 -3.53
C ALA A 162 8.58 -17.35 -3.40
N LYS A 163 8.16 -18.48 -2.80
CA LYS A 163 6.76 -18.78 -2.53
C LYS A 163 6.14 -17.75 -1.57
N LEU A 164 6.83 -17.43 -0.46
CA LEU A 164 6.33 -16.45 0.50
C LEU A 164 6.17 -15.06 -0.13
N THR A 165 7.19 -14.56 -0.81
CA THR A 165 7.15 -13.24 -1.41
C THR A 165 6.12 -13.13 -2.54
N GLN A 166 5.90 -14.23 -3.29
CA GLN A 166 4.84 -14.30 -4.28
C GLN A 166 3.44 -14.19 -3.62
N SER A 167 3.20 -14.92 -2.53
CA SER A 167 1.91 -14.86 -1.81
C SER A 167 1.64 -13.50 -1.17
N LEU A 168 2.69 -12.79 -0.79
CA LEU A 168 2.62 -11.44 -0.23
C LEU A 168 2.66 -10.33 -1.29
N GLY A 169 2.82 -10.66 -2.58
CA GLY A 169 3.02 -9.68 -3.64
C GLY A 169 4.25 -8.80 -3.43
N TYR A 170 5.25 -9.28 -2.66
CA TYR A 170 6.47 -8.56 -2.36
C TYR A 170 7.54 -8.90 -3.39
N ARG A 171 7.96 -7.92 -4.19
CA ARG A 171 8.96 -8.10 -5.25
C ARG A 171 10.24 -7.35 -4.91
N PHE A 172 11.33 -8.07 -4.99
CA PHE A 172 12.69 -7.55 -4.82
C PHE A 172 13.59 -8.05 -5.95
N LYS A 173 14.71 -7.37 -6.14
CA LYS A 173 15.70 -7.72 -7.17
C LYS A 173 17.08 -7.72 -6.53
N ARG A 174 17.87 -8.75 -6.83
CA ARG A 174 19.29 -8.79 -6.45
C ARG A 174 20.07 -7.79 -7.30
N ASP A 175 20.94 -7.03 -6.67
CA ASP A 175 21.85 -6.08 -7.30
C ASP A 175 23.26 -6.30 -6.75
N GLY A 176 24.03 -7.16 -7.42
CA GLY A 176 25.31 -7.63 -6.91
C GLY A 176 25.15 -8.48 -5.64
N ASP A 177 25.76 -8.06 -4.56
CA ASP A 177 25.61 -8.67 -3.22
C ASP A 177 24.45 -8.08 -2.42
N ASP A 178 23.87 -6.97 -2.87
CA ASP A 178 22.75 -6.28 -2.26
C ASP A 178 21.40 -6.59 -2.94
N PHE A 179 20.33 -5.96 -2.43
CA PHE A 179 19.00 -6.11 -2.99
C PHE A 179 18.29 -4.77 -3.04
N ILE A 180 17.54 -4.56 -4.13
CA ILE A 180 16.59 -3.46 -4.26
C ILE A 180 15.21 -3.98 -3.85
N HIS A 181 14.61 -3.37 -2.84
CA HIS A 181 13.32 -3.80 -2.30
C HIS A 181 12.53 -2.63 -1.68
N ALA A 182 11.23 -2.84 -1.48
CA ALA A 182 10.37 -1.87 -0.81
C ALA A 182 10.51 -1.98 0.72
N ALA A 183 10.23 -0.87 1.42
CA ALA A 183 10.11 -0.83 2.87
C ALA A 183 8.65 -0.94 3.28
N ALA A 184 8.27 -2.03 3.91
CA ALA A 184 6.96 -2.22 4.50
C ALA A 184 6.94 -3.37 5.50
N ILE A 185 5.93 -3.38 6.35
CA ILE A 185 5.51 -4.53 7.14
C ILE A 185 4.13 -4.97 6.69
N MET A 186 3.87 -6.27 6.78
CA MET A 186 2.57 -6.88 6.49
C MET A 186 1.95 -7.35 7.80
N VAL A 187 0.63 -7.26 7.92
CA VAL A 187 -0.10 -7.79 9.07
C VAL A 187 -0.93 -8.97 8.59
N LEU A 188 -0.77 -10.09 9.30
CA LEU A 188 -1.47 -11.34 9.04
C LEU A 188 -2.47 -11.61 10.16
N SER A 189 -3.62 -12.19 9.81
CA SER A 189 -4.57 -12.76 10.77
C SER A 189 -4.07 -14.06 11.39
N PRO A 190 -4.68 -14.56 12.47
CA PRO A 190 -4.26 -15.83 13.13
C PRO A 190 -4.31 -17.06 12.21
N ASP A 191 -5.06 -17.01 11.13
CA ASP A 191 -5.15 -18.06 10.09
C ASP A 191 -4.17 -17.82 8.91
N GLY A 192 -3.29 -16.80 9.02
CA GLY A 192 -2.26 -16.50 8.02
C GLY A 192 -2.76 -15.74 6.80
N LYS A 193 -3.91 -15.08 6.88
CA LYS A 193 -4.43 -14.22 5.82
C LYS A 193 -3.77 -12.84 5.86
N VAL A 194 -3.39 -12.30 4.71
CA VAL A 194 -2.84 -10.95 4.59
C VAL A 194 -3.97 -9.93 4.77
N THR A 195 -3.90 -9.14 5.83
CA THR A 195 -4.97 -8.20 6.19
C THR A 195 -4.60 -6.74 5.95
N ARG A 196 -3.31 -6.40 6.04
CA ARG A 196 -2.86 -5.01 5.87
C ARG A 196 -1.40 -4.90 5.48
N TYR A 197 -1.06 -3.83 4.78
CA TYR A 197 0.31 -3.38 4.53
C TYR A 197 0.51 -2.02 5.19
N LEU A 198 1.64 -1.85 5.88
CA LEU A 198 2.08 -0.56 6.41
C LEU A 198 3.43 -0.22 5.78
N TYR A 199 3.47 0.87 5.01
CA TYR A 199 4.63 1.27 4.21
C TYR A 199 5.56 2.21 4.97
N GLY A 200 6.83 2.14 4.60
CA GLY A 200 7.87 3.02 5.10
C GLY A 200 8.70 2.39 6.22
N THR A 201 9.43 3.24 6.92
CA THR A 201 10.36 2.87 7.98
C THR A 201 9.92 3.39 9.35
N TYR A 202 8.85 4.15 9.41
CA TYR A 202 8.25 4.67 10.62
C TYR A 202 6.79 4.27 10.69
N PHE A 203 6.40 3.64 11.78
CA PHE A 203 5.05 3.11 11.96
C PHE A 203 4.36 3.82 13.12
N LEU A 204 3.17 4.35 12.85
CA LEU A 204 2.37 4.98 13.89
C LEU A 204 1.77 3.90 14.81
N PRO A 205 1.89 4.04 16.15
CA PRO A 205 1.32 3.08 17.09
C PRO A 205 -0.18 2.84 16.88
N PHE A 206 -0.92 3.89 16.55
CA PHE A 206 -2.35 3.79 16.24
C PHE A 206 -2.63 2.95 14.99
N ASP A 207 -1.87 3.15 13.91
CA ASP A 207 -2.08 2.42 12.66
C ASP A 207 -1.78 0.93 12.82
N LEU A 208 -0.69 0.60 13.53
CA LEU A 208 -0.36 -0.79 13.85
C LEU A 208 -1.42 -1.41 14.77
N LYS A 209 -1.86 -0.69 15.81
CA LYS A 209 -2.92 -1.17 16.72
C LYS A 209 -4.20 -1.50 15.97
N MET A 210 -4.66 -0.61 15.10
CA MET A 210 -5.86 -0.84 14.31
C MET A 210 -5.70 -2.02 13.35
N ALA A 211 -4.55 -2.14 12.67
CA ALA A 211 -4.26 -3.25 11.80
C ALA A 211 -4.28 -4.60 12.54
N LEU A 212 -3.72 -4.66 13.75
CA LEU A 212 -3.72 -5.86 14.59
C LEU A 212 -5.12 -6.22 15.09
N ILE A 213 -5.92 -5.24 15.51
CA ILE A 213 -7.32 -5.48 15.93
C ILE A 213 -8.17 -6.01 14.77
N GLU A 214 -8.02 -5.46 13.57
CA GLU A 214 -8.70 -5.93 12.38
C GLU A 214 -8.24 -7.34 11.99
N ALA A 215 -6.94 -7.59 12.05
CA ALA A 215 -6.35 -8.91 11.78
C ALA A 215 -6.87 -9.98 12.76
N ALA A 216 -7.01 -9.66 14.05
CA ALA A 216 -7.59 -10.55 15.04
C ALA A 216 -9.03 -10.99 14.69
N GLN A 217 -9.75 -10.16 13.94
CA GLN A 217 -11.11 -10.44 13.47
C GLN A 217 -11.13 -11.05 12.06
N GLY A 218 -9.97 -11.33 11.48
CA GLY A 218 -9.84 -11.77 10.09
C GLY A 218 -10.33 -10.75 9.06
N LYS A 219 -10.39 -9.47 9.42
CA LYS A 219 -10.81 -8.39 8.53
C LYS A 219 -9.62 -7.79 7.84
N SER A 220 -9.68 -7.69 6.53
CA SER A 220 -8.73 -6.91 5.72
C SER A 220 -9.29 -5.51 5.48
N GLY A 221 -8.41 -4.55 5.44
CA GLY A 221 -8.78 -3.17 5.15
C GLY A 221 -7.83 -2.55 4.12
N PRO A 222 -8.31 -1.61 3.27
CA PRO A 222 -7.43 -0.90 2.36
C PRO A 222 -6.37 -0.17 3.15
N THR A 223 -5.15 -0.22 2.68
CA THR A 223 -4.05 0.57 3.26
C THR A 223 -4.46 2.04 3.22
N ILE A 224 -4.56 2.68 4.39
CA ILE A 224 -4.93 4.11 4.54
C ILE A 224 -4.04 4.99 3.64
N ASN A 225 -2.82 4.55 3.38
CA ASN A 225 -1.90 5.17 2.44
C ASN A 225 -2.42 5.36 1.02
N LYS A 226 -3.34 4.52 0.50
CA LYS A 226 -3.88 4.75 -0.87
C LYS A 226 -4.67 6.06 -0.95
N PHE A 227 -5.42 6.40 0.08
CA PHE A 227 -6.15 7.67 0.13
C PHE A 227 -5.22 8.85 0.43
N LEU A 228 -4.28 8.65 1.36
CA LEU A 228 -3.28 9.67 1.69
C LEU A 228 -2.32 9.92 0.52
N ASN A 229 -1.87 8.88 -0.20
CA ASN A 229 -1.01 9.01 -1.38
C ASN A 229 -1.70 9.69 -2.57
N TYR A 230 -3.03 9.72 -2.61
CA TYR A 230 -3.74 10.53 -3.59
C TYR A 230 -3.63 12.02 -3.27
N CYS A 231 -3.80 12.39 -1.98
CA CYS A 231 -3.77 13.77 -1.52
C CYS A 231 -2.37 14.28 -1.20
N PHE A 232 -1.45 13.39 -0.81
CA PHE A 232 -0.08 13.73 -0.41
C PHE A 232 0.92 12.92 -1.24
N SER A 233 1.99 13.57 -1.67
CA SER A 233 3.15 12.94 -2.31
C SER A 233 4.34 13.01 -1.37
N TYR A 234 5.10 11.92 -1.26
CA TYR A 234 6.33 11.94 -0.49
C TYR A 234 7.40 12.72 -1.27
N ASP A 235 7.99 13.74 -0.63
CA ASP A 235 9.14 14.49 -1.12
C ASP A 235 10.42 13.87 -0.55
N PRO A 236 11.22 13.15 -1.37
CA PRO A 236 12.45 12.52 -0.89
C PRO A 236 13.52 13.53 -0.45
N ALA A 237 13.56 14.72 -1.05
CA ALA A 237 14.53 15.75 -0.73
C ALA A 237 14.23 16.41 0.63
N GLY A 238 12.95 16.66 0.92
CA GLY A 238 12.51 17.23 2.18
C GLY A 238 12.19 16.20 3.26
N LYS A 239 12.24 14.88 2.96
CA LYS A 239 11.87 13.77 3.86
C LYS A 239 10.50 13.96 4.53
N LYS A 240 9.53 14.52 3.80
CA LYS A 240 8.18 14.85 4.31
C LYS A 240 7.11 14.59 3.26
N TYR A 241 5.88 14.38 3.72
CA TYR A 241 4.72 14.35 2.85
C TYR A 241 4.29 15.78 2.49
N VAL A 242 4.18 16.06 1.18
CA VAL A 242 3.74 17.34 0.65
C VAL A 242 2.35 17.15 0.03
N PHE A 243 1.44 18.07 0.33
CA PHE A 243 0.09 18.05 -0.21
C PHE A 243 0.12 18.22 -1.74
N ASN A 244 -0.45 17.27 -2.46
CA ASN A 244 -0.50 17.29 -3.92
C ASN A 244 -1.66 18.14 -4.41
N ILE A 245 -1.43 19.46 -4.44
CA ILE A 245 -2.45 20.45 -4.82
C ILE A 245 -3.01 20.19 -6.21
N THR A 246 -2.20 19.69 -7.14
CA THR A 246 -2.59 19.45 -8.54
C THR A 246 -3.64 18.33 -8.64
N LYS A 247 -3.47 17.22 -7.93
CA LYS A 247 -4.42 16.11 -7.93
C LYS A 247 -5.73 16.51 -7.26
N VAL A 248 -5.64 17.15 -6.09
CA VAL A 248 -6.82 17.55 -5.31
C VAL A 248 -7.62 18.64 -6.02
N SER A 249 -6.96 19.69 -6.53
CA SER A 249 -7.64 20.77 -7.27
C SER A 249 -8.25 20.26 -8.57
N GLY A 250 -7.56 19.37 -9.30
CA GLY A 250 -8.09 18.75 -10.52
C GLY A 250 -9.38 17.98 -10.26
N THR A 251 -9.41 17.18 -9.17
CA THR A 251 -10.63 16.44 -8.79
C THR A 251 -11.77 17.37 -8.40
N LEU A 252 -11.50 18.43 -7.63
CA LEU A 252 -12.51 19.42 -7.25
C LEU A 252 -13.11 20.12 -8.46
N ILE A 253 -12.29 20.49 -9.46
CA ILE A 253 -12.74 21.12 -10.70
C ILE A 253 -13.66 20.16 -11.47
N ILE A 254 -13.30 18.88 -11.58
CA ILE A 254 -14.13 17.89 -12.29
C ILE A 254 -15.46 17.69 -11.56
N VAL A 255 -15.45 17.54 -10.23
CA VAL A 255 -16.69 17.39 -9.43
C VAL A 255 -17.58 18.62 -9.57
N PHE A 256 -16.99 19.82 -9.51
CA PHE A 256 -17.75 21.07 -9.72
C PHE A 256 -18.34 21.15 -11.12
N ALA A 257 -17.57 20.84 -12.16
CA ALA A 257 -18.04 20.88 -13.55
C ALA A 257 -19.18 19.87 -13.78
N LEU A 258 -19.07 18.66 -13.24
CA LEU A 258 -20.12 17.65 -13.32
C LEU A 258 -21.39 18.07 -12.56
N SER A 259 -21.22 18.62 -11.35
CA SER A 259 -22.35 19.13 -10.55
C SER A 259 -23.06 20.29 -11.24
N PHE A 260 -22.30 21.19 -11.85
CA PHE A 260 -22.84 22.31 -12.63
C PHE A 260 -23.58 21.81 -13.87
N LEU A 261 -23.02 20.84 -14.59
CA LEU A 261 -23.68 20.22 -15.74
C LEU A 261 -25.02 19.57 -15.35
N LEU A 262 -25.03 18.79 -14.25
CA LEU A 262 -26.25 18.18 -13.73
C LEU A 262 -27.27 19.25 -13.34
N PHE A 263 -26.84 20.32 -12.66
CA PHE A 263 -27.71 21.45 -12.32
C PHE A 263 -28.37 22.06 -13.58
N LEU A 264 -27.61 22.28 -14.64
CA LEU A 264 -28.14 22.82 -15.91
C LEU A 264 -29.17 21.89 -16.54
N ILE A 265 -28.88 20.55 -16.52
CA ILE A 265 -29.81 19.55 -17.10
C ILE A 265 -31.12 19.52 -16.31
N PHE A 266 -31.07 19.49 -14.98
CA PHE A 266 -32.28 19.44 -14.15
C PHE A 266 -33.05 20.76 -14.15
N ASN A 267 -32.35 21.89 -14.20
CA ASN A 267 -32.99 23.21 -14.24
C ASN A 267 -33.69 23.47 -15.61
N LYS A 268 -33.17 22.91 -16.70
CA LYS A 268 -33.81 22.96 -18.01
C LYS A 268 -35.14 22.18 -18.01
N LYS A 269 -35.27 21.06 -17.35
CA LYS A 269 -36.53 20.29 -17.21
C LYS A 269 -37.62 21.07 -16.48
N ARG A 270 -37.28 21.88 -15.47
CA ARG A 270 -38.25 22.72 -14.73
C ARG A 270 -38.85 23.85 -15.56
N ARG A 271 -38.15 24.34 -16.57
CA ARG A 271 -38.62 25.44 -17.42
C ARG A 271 -39.54 25.00 -18.58
N LEU A 272 -39.66 23.69 -18.82
CA LEU A 272 -40.44 23.12 -19.90
C LEU A 272 -41.84 22.65 -19.49
N HIS A 273 -42.25 22.83 -18.21
CA HIS A 273 -43.62 22.67 -17.74
C HIS A 273 -44.13 24.00 -17.20
N PRO A 274 -44.72 24.89 -18.04
CA PRO A 274 -45.56 25.94 -17.54
C PRO A 274 -46.84 25.27 -17.01
N SER A 275 -47.20 25.52 -15.76
CA SER A 275 -48.48 25.11 -15.22
C SER A 275 -49.59 25.80 -16.01
N GLU A 276 -50.33 25.04 -16.80
CA GLU A 276 -51.68 25.47 -17.20
C GLU A 276 -52.51 25.64 -15.93
N LYS A 277 -52.93 26.87 -15.69
CA LYS A 277 -54.07 27.23 -14.85
C LYS A 277 -55.11 27.89 -15.74
#